data_9a082aa687cff47d61306dfaf6ebf383
#
_entry.id   9a082aa687cff47d61306dfaf6ebf383
#
_cell.length_a   1.000
_cell.length_b   1.000
_cell.length_c   1.000
_cell.angle_alpha   90.00
_cell.angle_beta   90.00
_cell.angle_gamma   90.00
#
_symmetry.space_group_name_H-M   'P 1'
#
loop_
_entity.id
_entity.type
_entity.pdbx_description
1 polymer ?
#
loop_
_entity_poly.entity_id
_entity_poly.type
_entity_poly.pdbx_seq_one_letter_code
_entity_poly.pdbx_strand_id
1 'polypeptide(L)'
;IVMQLYGAIPFTEEQLNDRNWGQVKSSRTLVLVDSPNKLTGKATIKRAYEAKNALLGGGWSKVVVLGWNFAFDVSEAIMQYKDDVDVLVIPPDLLDKLSKKGYDKLVREGSVRFSTLQYLMCRPIKAVPLSAEEENLVIELENYVLLSPDNIPLDDKDKTKLQEVMDK
;
A
#
# COMPACT_ATOMS: atom_id res chain seq x y z
N ILE A 1 -11.14 -2.03 12.85
CA ILE A 1 -10.11 -1.08 13.32
C ILE A 1 -9.33 -0.50 12.14
N VAL A 2 -8.51 -1.29 11.40
CA VAL A 2 -7.65 -0.78 10.30
C VAL A 2 -8.47 -0.01 9.26
N MET A 3 -9.55 -0.61 8.80
CA MET A 3 -10.46 -0.02 7.82
C MET A 3 -11.03 1.33 8.26
N GLN A 4 -11.46 1.42 9.53
CA GLN A 4 -11.98 2.66 10.10
C GLN A 4 -10.89 3.74 10.29
N LEU A 5 -9.66 3.32 10.64
CA LEU A 5 -8.50 4.23 10.69
C LEU A 5 -8.13 4.78 9.31
N TYR A 6 -8.40 4.03 8.26
CA TYR A 6 -8.27 4.49 6.87
C TYR A 6 -9.42 5.43 6.45
N GLY A 7 -10.52 5.45 7.18
CA GLY A 7 -11.72 6.23 6.86
C GLY A 7 -12.77 5.49 6.01
N ALA A 8 -12.64 4.17 5.93
CA ALA A 8 -13.62 3.33 5.24
C ALA A 8 -14.62 2.69 6.23
N ILE A 9 -15.82 2.42 5.75
CA ILE A 9 -16.90 1.78 6.48
C ILE A 9 -16.93 0.31 6.10
N PRO A 10 -16.78 -0.63 7.06
CA PRO A 10 -16.92 -2.06 6.80
C PRO A 10 -18.32 -2.38 6.27
N PHE A 11 -18.44 -3.37 5.39
CA PHE A 11 -19.73 -3.94 5.04
C PHE A 11 -20.30 -4.73 6.23
N THR A 12 -21.63 -4.73 6.35
CA THR A 12 -22.33 -5.56 7.33
C THR A 12 -22.34 -7.03 6.87
N GLU A 13 -22.54 -7.96 7.80
CA GLU A 13 -22.62 -9.40 7.48
C GLU A 13 -23.80 -9.71 6.53
N GLU A 14 -24.85 -8.93 6.60
CA GLU A 14 -26.00 -9.03 5.67
C GLU A 14 -25.64 -8.61 4.24
N GLN A 15 -24.72 -7.67 4.08
CA GLN A 15 -24.25 -7.20 2.77
C GLN A 15 -23.19 -8.12 2.19
N LEU A 16 -22.23 -8.56 3.01
CA LEU A 16 -21.12 -9.39 2.59
C LEU A 16 -20.56 -10.19 3.74
N ASN A 17 -20.48 -11.51 3.60
CA ASN A 17 -19.90 -12.41 4.60
C ASN A 17 -18.36 -12.44 4.57
N ASP A 18 -17.74 -11.31 4.28
CA ASP A 18 -16.27 -11.13 4.36
C ASP A 18 -15.97 -9.77 5.00
N ARG A 19 -15.54 -9.81 6.25
CA ARG A 19 -15.26 -8.63 7.08
C ARG A 19 -14.03 -7.83 6.65
N ASN A 20 -13.28 -8.32 5.66
CA ASN A 20 -12.10 -7.64 5.14
C ASN A 20 -12.43 -6.55 4.12
N TRP A 21 -13.69 -6.48 3.69
CA TRP A 21 -14.16 -5.51 2.73
C TRP A 21 -14.95 -4.36 3.35
N GLY A 22 -14.79 -3.20 2.78
CA GLY A 22 -15.55 -1.99 3.13
C GLY A 22 -15.53 -0.99 2.00
N GLN A 23 -16.03 0.21 2.27
CA GLN A 23 -16.18 1.26 1.27
C GLN A 23 -15.90 2.66 1.81
N VAL A 24 -15.41 3.53 0.94
CA VAL A 24 -15.47 4.98 1.11
C VAL A 24 -16.62 5.48 0.23
N LYS A 25 -17.76 5.82 0.86
CA LYS A 25 -19.01 6.16 0.12
C LYS A 25 -18.85 7.37 -0.79
N SER A 26 -18.16 8.42 -0.30
CA SER A 26 -18.00 9.68 -1.03
C SER A 26 -17.32 9.52 -2.39
N SER A 27 -16.38 8.61 -2.49
CA SER A 27 -15.60 8.33 -3.71
C SER A 27 -15.99 7.05 -4.44
N ARG A 28 -16.98 6.30 -3.92
CA ARG A 28 -17.33 4.96 -4.41
C ARG A 28 -16.10 4.03 -4.49
N THR A 29 -15.22 4.15 -3.53
CA THR A 29 -14.00 3.35 -3.46
C THR A 29 -14.24 2.12 -2.60
N LEU A 30 -13.95 0.96 -3.16
CA LEU A 30 -13.92 -0.32 -2.44
C LEU A 30 -12.62 -0.44 -1.68
N VAL A 31 -12.65 -0.96 -0.47
CA VAL A 31 -11.45 -1.11 0.37
C VAL A 31 -11.32 -2.55 0.83
N LEU A 32 -10.17 -3.15 0.58
CA LEU A 32 -9.79 -4.48 1.07
C LEU A 32 -8.67 -4.33 2.09
N VAL A 33 -8.86 -4.84 3.29
CA VAL A 33 -7.78 -5.02 4.28
C VAL A 33 -7.27 -6.43 4.18
N ASP A 34 -6.02 -6.63 3.74
CA ASP A 34 -5.45 -7.97 3.63
C ASP A 34 -5.02 -8.52 5.01
N SER A 35 -4.84 -9.82 5.09
CA SER A 35 -4.52 -10.50 6.35
C SER A 35 -3.08 -10.21 6.79
N PRO A 36 -2.83 -9.96 8.08
CA PRO A 36 -1.46 -9.80 8.59
C PRO A 36 -0.64 -11.11 8.52
N ASN A 37 -1.31 -12.25 8.35
CA ASN A 37 -0.68 -13.57 8.29
C ASN A 37 -0.38 -14.03 6.86
N LYS A 38 -0.57 -13.16 5.88
CA LYS A 38 -0.32 -13.45 4.46
C LYS A 38 0.47 -12.33 3.81
N LEU A 39 1.19 -12.67 2.75
CA LEU A 39 1.79 -11.67 1.87
C LEU A 39 0.74 -11.19 0.86
N THR A 40 0.58 -9.88 0.76
CA THR A 40 -0.19 -9.26 -0.32
C THR A 40 0.58 -9.42 -1.63
N GLY A 41 0.04 -10.19 -2.55
CA GLY A 41 0.68 -10.54 -3.81
C GLY A 41 -0.27 -10.43 -5.01
N LYS A 42 0.17 -10.94 -6.16
CA LYS A 42 -0.59 -10.89 -7.43
C LYS A 42 -2.03 -11.38 -7.30
N ALA A 43 -2.25 -12.47 -6.55
CA ALA A 43 -3.59 -13.03 -6.36
C ALA A 43 -4.52 -12.08 -5.60
N THR A 44 -4.01 -11.37 -4.58
CA THR A 44 -4.78 -10.37 -3.83
C THR A 44 -5.15 -9.19 -4.72
N ILE A 45 -4.19 -8.67 -5.51
CA ILE A 45 -4.42 -7.53 -6.42
C ILE A 45 -5.43 -7.89 -7.50
N LYS A 46 -5.28 -9.07 -8.12
CA LYS A 46 -6.24 -9.56 -9.12
C LYS A 46 -7.65 -9.70 -8.52
N ARG A 47 -7.79 -10.29 -7.34
CA ARG A 47 -9.07 -10.41 -6.64
C ARG A 47 -9.69 -9.04 -6.36
N ALA A 48 -8.89 -8.06 -5.95
CA ALA A 48 -9.34 -6.70 -5.72
C ALA A 48 -9.86 -6.06 -7.02
N TYR A 49 -9.14 -6.20 -8.11
CA TYR A 49 -9.55 -5.73 -9.44
C TYR A 49 -10.88 -6.38 -9.90
N GLU A 50 -11.01 -7.70 -9.76
CA GLU A 50 -12.23 -8.42 -10.13
C GLU A 50 -13.42 -7.96 -9.27
N ALA A 51 -13.19 -7.73 -7.96
CA ALA A 51 -14.20 -7.24 -7.04
C ALA A 51 -14.75 -5.85 -7.41
N LYS A 52 -13.95 -4.97 -8.00
CA LYS A 52 -14.39 -3.67 -8.50
C LYS A 52 -15.60 -3.79 -9.43
N ASN A 53 -15.62 -4.79 -10.27
CA ASN A 53 -16.65 -4.98 -11.30
C ASN A 53 -17.79 -5.90 -10.87
N ALA A 54 -17.59 -6.74 -9.86
CA ALA A 54 -18.53 -7.78 -9.50
C ALA A 54 -19.14 -7.62 -8.09
N LEU A 55 -18.37 -7.10 -7.12
CA LEU A 55 -18.80 -7.10 -5.73
C LEU A 55 -19.97 -6.13 -5.51
N LEU A 56 -21.04 -6.63 -4.88
CA LEU A 56 -22.26 -5.88 -4.58
C LEU A 56 -22.85 -5.16 -5.80
N GLY A 57 -22.82 -5.82 -6.96
CA GLY A 57 -23.32 -5.27 -8.22
C GLY A 57 -22.32 -4.44 -9.02
N GLY A 58 -21.10 -4.30 -8.54
CA GLY A 58 -20.03 -3.58 -9.23
C GLY A 58 -20.20 -2.06 -9.26
N GLY A 59 -19.58 -1.42 -10.25
CA GLY A 59 -19.67 0.03 -10.45
C GLY A 59 -18.84 0.85 -9.46
N TRP A 60 -17.86 0.24 -8.81
CA TRP A 60 -16.90 0.94 -7.97
C TRP A 60 -15.93 1.75 -8.83
N SER A 61 -15.62 2.96 -8.41
CA SER A 61 -14.69 3.82 -9.14
C SER A 61 -13.26 3.30 -9.04
N LYS A 62 -12.85 2.84 -7.86
CA LYS A 62 -11.51 2.35 -7.56
C LYS A 62 -11.54 1.32 -6.43
N VAL A 63 -10.48 0.53 -6.33
CA VAL A 63 -10.24 -0.35 -5.17
C VAL A 63 -8.94 0.04 -4.49
N VAL A 64 -8.96 0.09 -3.17
CA VAL A 64 -7.76 0.27 -2.35
C VAL A 64 -7.49 -1.02 -1.58
N VAL A 65 -6.28 -1.54 -1.72
CA VAL A 65 -5.78 -2.69 -0.96
C VAL A 65 -4.85 -2.18 0.14
N LEU A 66 -5.22 -2.44 1.39
CA LEU A 66 -4.39 -2.15 2.56
C LEU A 66 -3.63 -3.42 2.95
N GLY A 67 -2.33 -3.44 2.75
CA GLY A 67 -1.47 -4.59 3.00
C GLY A 67 -0.52 -4.39 4.19
N TRP A 68 -0.22 -5.49 4.91
CA TRP A 68 0.74 -5.52 6.00
C TRP A 68 2.15 -5.86 5.50
N ASN A 69 2.24 -6.91 4.69
CA ASN A 69 3.48 -7.43 4.12
C ASN A 69 3.24 -7.76 2.65
N PHE A 70 4.25 -7.64 1.81
CA PHE A 70 4.12 -7.75 0.38
C PHE A 70 5.02 -8.85 -0.19
N ALA A 71 4.51 -9.56 -1.19
CA ALA A 71 5.31 -10.48 -1.98
C ALA A 71 6.26 -9.67 -2.88
N PHE A 72 7.43 -10.23 -3.18
CA PHE A 72 8.46 -9.55 -4.00
C PHE A 72 7.98 -9.22 -5.43
N ASP A 73 7.02 -9.98 -5.93
CA ASP A 73 6.49 -9.87 -7.30
C ASP A 73 5.19 -9.05 -7.39
N VAL A 74 4.77 -8.42 -6.29
CA VAL A 74 3.52 -7.64 -6.24
C VAL A 74 3.53 -6.44 -7.19
N SER A 75 4.70 -5.89 -7.45
CA SER A 75 4.88 -4.70 -8.30
C SER A 75 4.34 -4.88 -9.71
N GLU A 76 4.55 -6.05 -10.32
CA GLU A 76 4.04 -6.32 -11.66
C GLU A 76 2.50 -6.26 -11.70
N ALA A 77 1.83 -6.84 -10.69
CA ALA A 77 0.38 -6.80 -10.62
C ALA A 77 -0.14 -5.37 -10.35
N ILE A 78 0.55 -4.60 -9.51
CA ILE A 78 0.18 -3.21 -9.24
C ILE A 78 0.29 -2.39 -10.52
N MET A 79 1.38 -2.53 -11.28
CA MET A 79 1.55 -1.83 -12.55
C MET A 79 0.51 -2.24 -13.59
N GLN A 80 0.10 -3.51 -13.62
CA GLN A 80 -0.93 -4.01 -14.52
C GLN A 80 -2.30 -3.39 -14.25
N TYR A 81 -2.65 -3.13 -12.98
CA TYR A 81 -3.97 -2.65 -12.56
C TYR A 81 -3.94 -1.25 -11.95
N LYS A 82 -2.90 -0.45 -12.23
CA LYS A 82 -2.63 0.86 -11.60
C LYS A 82 -3.78 1.87 -11.70
N ASP A 83 -4.58 1.80 -12.76
CA ASP A 83 -5.69 2.73 -12.97
C ASP A 83 -6.93 2.37 -12.12
N ASP A 84 -7.01 1.13 -11.65
CA ASP A 84 -8.16 0.57 -10.96
C ASP A 84 -7.89 0.22 -9.50
N VAL A 85 -6.64 -0.12 -9.15
CA VAL A 85 -6.26 -0.63 -7.84
C VAL A 85 -5.10 0.17 -7.25
N ASP A 86 -5.33 0.82 -6.13
CA ASP A 86 -4.27 1.41 -5.30
C ASP A 86 -3.84 0.42 -4.23
N VAL A 87 -2.56 0.38 -3.94
CA VAL A 87 -2.00 -0.46 -2.88
C VAL A 87 -1.27 0.41 -1.86
N LEU A 88 -1.74 0.34 -0.62
CA LEU A 88 -1.19 1.11 0.49
C LEU A 88 -0.67 0.20 1.58
N VAL A 89 0.38 0.65 2.23
CA VAL A 89 1.04 -0.03 3.34
C VAL A 89 0.36 0.35 4.64
N ILE A 90 -0.07 -0.64 5.40
CA ILE A 90 -0.49 -0.45 6.79
C ILE A 90 0.78 -0.19 7.61
N PRO A 91 0.83 0.91 8.41
CA PRO A 91 2.03 1.24 9.18
C PRO A 91 2.49 0.06 10.05
N PRO A 92 3.77 -0.35 9.98
CA PRO A 92 4.27 -1.50 10.75
C PRO A 92 4.13 -1.33 12.27
N ASP A 93 4.17 -0.08 12.74
CA ASP A 93 4.03 0.30 14.15
C ASP A 93 2.58 0.51 14.61
N LEU A 94 1.60 0.20 13.74
CA LEU A 94 0.18 0.42 14.06
C LEU A 94 -0.27 -0.35 15.29
N LEU A 95 0.14 -1.61 15.43
CA LEU A 95 -0.22 -2.43 16.58
C LEU A 95 0.34 -1.86 17.89
N ASP A 96 1.57 -1.39 17.87
CA ASP A 96 2.21 -0.70 18.99
C ASP A 96 1.51 0.61 19.35
N LYS A 97 1.15 1.39 18.33
CA LYS A 97 0.39 2.64 18.51
C LYS A 97 -0.98 2.37 19.12
N LEU A 98 -1.68 1.34 18.65
CA LEU A 98 -2.97 0.92 19.21
C LEU A 98 -2.85 0.49 20.67
N SER A 99 -1.82 -0.27 21.02
CA SER A 99 -1.57 -0.70 22.39
C SER A 99 -1.24 0.46 23.32
N LYS A 100 -0.44 1.43 22.88
CA LYS A 100 0.02 2.57 23.70
C LYS A 100 -0.99 3.69 23.82
N LYS A 101 -1.70 4.02 22.75
CA LYS A 101 -2.56 5.20 22.67
C LYS A 101 -4.05 4.86 22.68
N GLY A 102 -4.42 3.65 22.31
CA GLY A 102 -5.81 3.24 22.09
C GLY A 102 -6.40 3.77 20.77
N TYR A 103 -7.46 3.11 20.34
CA TYR A 103 -8.15 3.38 19.07
C TYR A 103 -8.71 4.81 18.98
N ASP A 104 -9.47 5.23 19.99
CA ASP A 104 -10.17 6.54 19.99
C ASP A 104 -9.20 7.72 19.89
N LYS A 105 -8.01 7.60 20.50
CA LYS A 105 -6.99 8.62 20.42
C LYS A 105 -6.37 8.69 19.04
N LEU A 106 -6.06 7.54 18.43
CA LEU A 106 -5.51 7.47 17.06
C LEU A 106 -6.46 8.06 16.02
N VAL A 107 -7.77 7.79 16.16
CA VAL A 107 -8.79 8.36 15.28
C VAL A 107 -8.85 9.89 15.44
N ARG A 108 -8.89 10.39 16.66
CA ARG A 108 -8.96 11.85 16.93
C ARG A 108 -7.71 12.59 16.45
N GLU A 109 -6.53 12.01 16.63
CA GLU A 109 -5.27 12.61 16.23
C GLU A 109 -5.06 12.55 14.70
N GLY A 110 -5.75 11.66 13.98
CA GLY A 110 -5.51 11.42 12.56
C GLY A 110 -4.06 11.02 12.25
N SER A 111 -3.37 10.43 13.24
CA SER A 111 -1.92 10.20 13.21
C SER A 111 -1.50 8.94 12.46
N VAL A 112 -2.47 8.12 12.02
CA VAL A 112 -2.21 6.91 11.25
C VAL A 112 -2.19 7.26 9.76
N ARG A 113 -1.05 7.07 9.13
CA ARG A 113 -0.87 7.33 7.71
C ARG A 113 -0.60 6.04 6.97
N PHE A 114 -1.43 5.77 5.98
CA PHE A 114 -1.23 4.70 5.02
C PHE A 114 -0.39 5.25 3.88
N SER A 115 0.77 4.66 3.64
CA SER A 115 1.71 5.14 2.62
C SER A 115 1.63 4.30 1.36
N THR A 116 2.00 4.89 0.23
CA THR A 116 2.18 4.13 -1.00
C THR A 116 3.30 3.10 -0.85
N LEU A 117 3.18 1.97 -1.54
CA LEU A 117 4.25 0.98 -1.59
C LEU A 117 5.43 1.56 -2.38
N GLN A 118 6.61 1.46 -1.78
CA GLN A 118 7.87 1.90 -2.35
C GLN A 118 8.87 0.77 -2.27
N TYR A 119 9.71 0.61 -3.26
CA TYR A 119 10.82 -0.32 -3.18
C TYR A 119 12.03 0.16 -3.98
N LEU A 120 13.17 -0.25 -3.49
CA LEU A 120 14.46 0.03 -4.07
C LEU A 120 14.95 -1.23 -4.78
N MET A 121 15.28 -1.11 -6.05
CA MET A 121 15.92 -2.16 -6.81
C MET A 121 17.43 -1.99 -6.74
N CYS A 122 18.10 -3.03 -6.27
CA CYS A 122 19.55 -3.06 -6.21
C CYS A 122 20.08 -4.17 -7.11
N ARG A 123 21.22 -3.93 -7.74
CA ARG A 123 21.96 -5.01 -8.40
C ARG A 123 22.55 -5.96 -7.35
N PRO A 124 22.96 -7.18 -7.76
CA PRO A 124 23.63 -8.10 -6.84
C PRO A 124 24.81 -7.43 -6.14
N ILE A 125 24.87 -7.56 -4.82
CA ILE A 125 25.94 -6.98 -4.00
C ILE A 125 27.26 -7.60 -4.42
N LYS A 126 28.27 -6.76 -4.68
CA LYS A 126 29.62 -7.17 -5.02
C LYS A 126 30.56 -6.93 -3.85
N ALA A 127 31.35 -7.92 -3.50
CA ALA A 127 32.46 -7.76 -2.60
C ALA A 127 33.72 -7.46 -3.42
N VAL A 128 34.40 -6.36 -3.12
CA VAL A 128 35.67 -5.93 -3.76
C VAL A 128 36.75 -5.98 -2.74
N PRO A 129 37.75 -6.90 -2.83
CA PRO A 129 38.83 -6.98 -1.90
C PRO A 129 39.65 -5.69 -1.91
N LEU A 130 39.96 -5.15 -0.72
CA LEU A 130 40.87 -4.04 -0.51
C LEU A 130 42.25 -4.52 -0.02
N SER A 131 42.25 -5.54 0.81
CA SER A 131 43.45 -6.18 1.35
C SER A 131 43.20 -7.67 1.62
N ALA A 132 44.15 -8.36 2.25
CA ALA A 132 43.97 -9.75 2.67
C ALA A 132 42.90 -9.95 3.77
N GLU A 133 42.55 -8.87 4.48
CA GLU A 133 41.65 -8.91 5.65
C GLU A 133 40.44 -7.96 5.51
N GLU A 134 40.38 -7.14 4.44
CA GLU A 134 39.33 -6.14 4.23
C GLU A 134 38.72 -6.22 2.83
N GLU A 135 37.42 -6.05 2.76
CA GLU A 135 36.67 -5.93 1.51
C GLU A 135 35.60 -4.80 1.56
N ASN A 136 35.40 -4.18 0.44
CA ASN A 136 34.28 -3.24 0.25
C ASN A 136 33.06 -3.97 -0.28
N LEU A 137 31.91 -3.74 0.36
CA LEU A 137 30.62 -4.14 -0.19
C LEU A 137 30.06 -3.01 -1.06
N VAL A 138 29.95 -3.29 -2.35
CA VAL A 138 29.42 -2.32 -3.32
C VAL A 138 27.94 -2.66 -3.59
N ILE A 139 27.05 -1.72 -3.28
CA ILE A 139 25.62 -1.80 -3.54
C ILE A 139 25.30 -0.77 -4.62
N GLU A 140 25.03 -1.25 -5.83
CA GLU A 140 24.57 -0.42 -6.94
C GLU A 140 23.05 -0.29 -6.90
N LEU A 141 22.56 0.93 -6.78
CA LEU A 141 21.11 1.21 -6.89
C LEU A 141 20.74 1.22 -8.35
N GLU A 142 19.82 0.35 -8.75
CA GLU A 142 19.33 0.25 -10.13
C GLU A 142 18.12 1.13 -10.37
N ASN A 143 17.16 1.08 -9.45
CA ASN A 143 15.94 1.85 -9.58
C ASN A 143 15.25 2.05 -8.21
N TYR A 144 14.49 3.13 -8.11
CA TYR A 144 13.57 3.39 -7.01
C TYR A 144 12.17 3.52 -7.57
N VAL A 145 11.26 2.66 -7.11
CA VAL A 145 9.90 2.59 -7.63
C VAL A 145 8.91 3.12 -6.60
N LEU A 146 8.09 4.06 -7.06
CA LEU A 146 7.03 4.68 -6.32
C LEU A 146 5.71 4.40 -7.05
N LEU A 147 4.85 3.55 -6.44
CA LEU A 147 3.71 2.97 -7.16
C LEU A 147 2.46 3.84 -7.17
N SER A 148 2.31 4.77 -6.23
CA SER A 148 1.15 5.67 -6.17
C SER A 148 1.59 7.03 -5.64
N PRO A 149 2.24 7.87 -6.48
CA PRO A 149 2.78 9.17 -6.07
C PRO A 149 1.72 10.12 -5.50
N ASP A 150 0.48 10.02 -5.96
CA ASP A 150 -0.64 10.83 -5.49
C ASP A 150 -0.97 10.63 -4.01
N ASN A 151 -0.60 9.47 -3.45
CA ASN A 151 -0.81 9.14 -2.04
C ASN A 151 0.34 9.57 -1.11
N ILE A 152 1.35 10.26 -1.65
CA ILE A 152 2.41 10.82 -0.82
C ILE A 152 1.91 12.10 -0.17
N PRO A 153 2.07 12.28 1.14
CA PRO A 153 1.66 13.50 1.83
C PRO A 153 2.68 14.63 1.59
N LEU A 154 2.79 15.05 0.35
CA LEU A 154 3.60 16.19 -0.06
C LEU A 154 2.72 17.44 -0.15
N ASP A 155 3.32 18.61 0.07
CA ASP A 155 2.68 19.86 -0.29
C ASP A 155 2.58 20.02 -1.83
N ASP A 156 1.77 20.98 -2.31
CA ASP A 156 1.52 21.13 -3.74
C ASP A 156 2.78 21.47 -4.54
N LYS A 157 3.75 22.16 -3.91
CA LYS A 157 5.03 22.51 -4.56
C LYS A 157 5.90 21.27 -4.76
N ASP A 158 5.95 20.42 -3.75
CA ASP A 158 6.76 19.21 -3.79
C ASP A 158 6.13 18.14 -4.68
N LYS A 159 4.79 18.10 -4.77
CA LYS A 159 4.08 17.25 -5.77
C LYS A 159 4.42 17.66 -7.19
N THR A 160 4.42 18.97 -7.49
CA THR A 160 4.78 19.46 -8.82
C THR A 160 6.21 19.09 -9.19
N LYS A 161 7.17 19.26 -8.27
CA LYS A 161 8.56 18.84 -8.50
C LYS A 161 8.71 17.34 -8.71
N LEU A 162 7.98 16.53 -7.93
CA LEU A 162 7.99 15.08 -8.09
C LEU A 162 7.49 14.70 -9.49
N GLN A 163 6.39 15.30 -9.94
CA GLN A 163 5.84 15.05 -11.27
C GLN A 163 6.84 15.42 -12.37
N GLU A 164 7.52 16.57 -12.27
CA GLU A 164 8.55 17.00 -13.22
C GLU A 164 9.73 16.02 -13.31
N VAL A 165 10.03 15.30 -12.23
CA VAL A 165 11.10 14.29 -12.21
C VAL A 165 10.62 12.96 -12.82
N MET A 166 9.35 12.60 -12.60
CA MET A 166 8.78 11.34 -13.10
C MET A 166 8.50 11.38 -14.61
N ASP A 167 8.29 12.57 -15.19
CA ASP A 167 8.00 12.76 -16.62
C ASP A 167 9.29 12.83 -17.48
N LYS A 168 10.49 12.72 -16.90
CA LYS A 168 11.80 12.69 -17.57
C LYS A 168 12.33 11.26 -17.71
#